data_6a8288b27a0f73b88b4b90526d2ae35a
#
_entry.id   6a8288b27a0f73b88b4b90526d2ae35a
#
_cell.length_a   1.000
_cell.length_b   1.000
_cell.length_c   1.000
_cell.angle_alpha   90.00
_cell.angle_beta   90.00
_cell.angle_gamma   90.00
#
_symmetry.space_group_name_H-M   'P 1'
#
loop_
_entity.id
_entity.type
_entity.pdbx_description
1 polymer ?
#
loop_
_entity_poly.entity_id
_entity_poly.type
_entity_poly.pdbx_seq_one_letter_code
_entity_poly.pdbx_strand_id
1 'polypeptide(L)'
;MASLLTSPLTKPKSVFLCSSPRTLNSLPSLNFTRISFNHHQKLAPFKPPSLVAAFSEKGLKNRDVTAAAAAEAAPAESGDYRRIMLSDVLVKKKEKVLWWERQWKPMDFGSLAVVLSMHLLSLLAPFQFNWRAVSVAFGLYIVTGLLGITLSFHRNLSHKAFKLPKWLEYLFAYCGAQALQGNPIDWVSTHRYHHQFCDSDRDPHSPLEGFWFSHMNWMFDTNTITQRCGEPNNVGDLEKQPFYQFLRTTYIYHPVALALALYAIGGLPFIVWGMGVRIVWVYHITWLVNSACHVWGKQAWNTGDLSKNNWWVAALAFGEGWHNNHHAFEFSARHGLEWWQFDMTWYVVRFLQAIGLATDVKLPSEAQKQRMALTSD
;
A
#
# COMPACT_ATOMS: atom_id res chain seq x y z
N MET A 1 14.86 -63.60 29.36
CA MET A 1 14.73 -63.66 30.82
C MET A 1 14.21 -62.26 31.18
N ALA A 2 12.93 -62.15 31.32
CA ALA A 2 12.13 -62.19 32.53
C ALA A 2 12.43 -60.93 33.39
N SER A 3 11.52 -60.10 33.86
CA SER A 3 10.13 -60.20 34.28
C SER A 3 9.70 -58.78 34.67
N LEU A 4 8.57 -58.22 34.14
CA LEU A 4 7.29 -57.99 34.81
C LEU A 4 7.32 -57.36 36.21
N LEU A 5 6.61 -56.23 36.37
CA LEU A 5 5.55 -55.96 37.35
C LEU A 5 5.02 -54.53 37.20
N THR A 6 3.89 -54.31 36.72
CA THR A 6 2.49 -53.95 36.99
C THR A 6 2.23 -53.02 38.19
N SER A 7 1.68 -51.83 37.89
CA SER A 7 0.51 -51.06 38.38
C SER A 7 0.15 -51.01 39.88
N PRO A 8 -0.80 -50.17 40.38
CA PRO A 8 -1.69 -49.16 39.76
C PRO A 8 -1.97 -47.84 40.58
N LEU A 9 -2.63 -46.89 39.91
CA LEU A 9 -3.72 -45.97 40.34
C LEU A 9 -3.80 -45.42 41.79
N THR A 10 -3.86 -44.10 41.93
CA THR A 10 -4.98 -43.45 42.68
C THR A 10 -5.13 -41.97 42.29
N LYS A 11 -6.32 -41.56 41.91
CA LYS A 11 -6.85 -40.17 41.93
C LYS A 11 -7.22 -39.81 43.37
N PRO A 12 -7.22 -38.55 43.76
CA PRO A 12 -8.17 -38.05 44.73
C PRO A 12 -9.10 -36.97 44.19
N LYS A 13 -10.25 -37.00 44.84
CA LYS A 13 -11.52 -36.34 44.57
C LYS A 13 -11.50 -34.84 44.91
N SER A 14 -12.39 -34.16 44.21
CA SER A 14 -12.94 -32.83 44.46
C SER A 14 -13.48 -32.65 45.90
N VAL A 15 -13.24 -31.47 46.49
CA VAL A 15 -14.03 -30.95 47.60
C VAL A 15 -14.50 -29.54 47.26
N PHE A 16 -15.80 -29.40 47.11
CA PHE A 16 -16.53 -28.13 47.13
C PHE A 16 -16.54 -27.57 48.55
N LEU A 17 -16.27 -26.28 48.68
CA LEU A 17 -16.77 -25.49 49.84
C LEU A 17 -17.21 -24.10 49.37
N CYS A 18 -18.49 -23.89 49.54
CA CYS A 18 -19.27 -22.65 49.37
C CYS A 18 -19.05 -21.77 50.60
N SER A 19 -18.79 -20.49 50.44
CA SER A 19 -19.18 -19.48 51.43
C SER A 19 -19.24 -18.08 50.79
N SER A 20 -20.43 -17.49 50.98
CA SER A 20 -20.88 -16.17 50.61
C SER A 20 -20.34 -15.03 51.50
N PRO A 21 -20.83 -13.80 51.38
CA PRO A 21 -19.98 -12.63 51.03
C PRO A 21 -19.74 -11.71 52.24
N ARG A 22 -18.67 -10.95 52.20
CA ARG A 22 -18.48 -9.79 53.10
C ARG A 22 -18.39 -8.49 52.30
N THR A 23 -19.35 -7.65 52.59
CA THR A 23 -19.38 -6.22 52.35
C THR A 23 -18.18 -5.50 52.94
N LEU A 24 -17.57 -4.62 52.17
CA LEU A 24 -16.74 -3.54 52.72
C LEU A 24 -16.90 -2.26 51.88
N ASN A 25 -17.14 -1.22 52.63
CA ASN A 25 -17.53 0.13 52.37
C ASN A 25 -16.57 0.95 51.48
N SER A 26 -17.24 1.80 50.68
CA SER A 26 -16.95 3.24 50.44
C SER A 26 -15.51 3.73 50.21
N LEU A 27 -15.26 4.15 48.99
CA LEU A 27 -14.31 5.22 48.64
C LEU A 27 -15.03 6.23 47.70
N PRO A 28 -14.65 7.51 47.72
CA PRO A 28 -15.51 8.63 47.31
C PRO A 28 -15.56 8.83 45.79
N SER A 29 -16.77 9.22 45.37
CA SER A 29 -17.11 9.64 44.01
C SER A 29 -16.38 10.91 43.60
N LEU A 30 -15.58 10.82 42.52
CA LEU A 30 -15.15 11.99 41.74
C LEU A 30 -16.26 12.35 40.77
N ASN A 31 -16.88 13.51 41.02
CA ASN A 31 -17.87 14.13 40.15
C ASN A 31 -17.21 14.59 38.85
N PHE A 32 -17.49 13.90 37.76
CA PHE A 32 -17.29 14.45 36.41
C PHE A 32 -18.54 15.22 36.01
N THR A 33 -18.40 16.52 35.94
CA THR A 33 -19.40 17.47 35.44
C THR A 33 -19.67 17.16 33.96
N ARG A 34 -20.86 16.70 33.68
CA ARG A 34 -21.41 16.45 32.34
C ARG A 34 -21.74 17.81 31.71
N ILE A 35 -20.88 18.29 30.79
CA ILE A 35 -21.23 19.45 29.96
C ILE A 35 -22.11 18.92 28.82
N SER A 36 -23.41 19.25 28.94
CA SER A 36 -24.41 18.99 27.90
C SER A 36 -24.35 20.14 26.89
N PHE A 37 -23.94 19.87 25.67
CA PHE A 37 -24.16 20.78 24.54
C PHE A 37 -25.41 20.39 23.79
N ASN A 38 -26.53 21.07 24.13
CA ASN A 38 -27.69 21.15 23.26
C ASN A 38 -27.41 22.14 22.14
N HIS A 39 -27.29 21.66 20.90
CA HIS A 39 -27.51 22.50 19.75
C HIS A 39 -28.23 21.68 18.66
N HIS A 40 -29.56 21.72 18.73
CA HIS A 40 -30.43 21.47 17.59
C HIS A 40 -30.39 22.69 16.66
N GLN A 41 -29.55 22.65 15.64
CA GLN A 41 -29.74 23.47 14.43
C GLN A 41 -30.13 22.55 13.30
N LYS A 42 -31.36 22.67 12.84
CA LYS A 42 -31.87 22.08 11.59
C LYS A 42 -31.12 22.74 10.42
N LEU A 43 -30.25 22.00 9.75
CA LEU A 43 -29.70 22.42 8.47
C LEU A 43 -30.75 22.20 7.38
N ALA A 44 -31.12 23.28 6.71
CA ALA A 44 -31.95 23.26 5.52
C ALA A 44 -31.25 22.58 4.33
N PRO A 45 -31.98 21.97 3.38
CA PRO A 45 -31.37 21.26 2.26
C PRO A 45 -30.69 22.25 1.29
N PHE A 46 -29.42 21.96 1.01
CA PHE A 46 -28.60 22.70 0.05
C PHE A 46 -29.10 22.42 -1.38
N LYS A 47 -29.63 23.45 -2.05
CA LYS A 47 -29.90 23.44 -3.50
C LYS A 47 -28.64 23.89 -4.23
N PRO A 48 -28.17 23.17 -5.26
CA PRO A 48 -27.05 23.65 -6.08
C PRO A 48 -27.50 24.84 -6.93
N PRO A 49 -26.66 25.88 -7.12
CA PRO A 49 -26.99 26.99 -7.98
C PRO A 49 -26.91 26.56 -9.43
N SER A 50 -27.99 26.83 -10.16
CA SER A 50 -28.04 26.80 -11.62
C SER A 50 -27.23 27.95 -12.21
N LEU A 51 -26.15 27.62 -12.93
CA LEU A 51 -25.36 28.58 -13.69
C LEU A 51 -25.97 28.72 -15.08
N VAL A 52 -26.92 29.65 -15.21
CA VAL A 52 -27.29 30.26 -16.49
C VAL A 52 -27.47 31.75 -16.24
N ALA A 53 -26.70 32.52 -16.93
CA ALA A 53 -26.93 33.87 -17.41
C ALA A 53 -25.81 34.88 -17.17
N ALA A 54 -25.49 35.47 -18.28
CA ALA A 54 -25.11 36.86 -18.57
C ALA A 54 -23.60 37.15 -18.59
N PHE A 55 -23.02 36.95 -19.78
CA PHE A 55 -21.92 37.78 -20.22
C PHE A 55 -22.48 39.01 -20.94
N SER A 56 -22.34 40.17 -20.31
CA SER A 56 -22.48 41.47 -20.93
C SER A 56 -21.14 41.90 -21.51
N GLU A 57 -21.14 42.22 -22.79
CA GLU A 57 -20.01 42.80 -23.51
C GLU A 57 -19.63 44.19 -22.95
N LYS A 58 -18.34 44.36 -22.66
CA LYS A 58 -17.62 45.63 -22.86
C LYS A 58 -16.12 45.39 -22.92
N GLY A 59 -15.59 45.52 -24.06
CA GLY A 59 -14.34 46.02 -24.59
C GLY A 59 -13.04 45.86 -23.78
N LEU A 60 -12.15 44.99 -24.30
CA LEU A 60 -10.71 45.28 -24.23
C LEU A 60 -10.04 44.82 -25.54
N LYS A 61 -9.31 45.78 -26.13
CA LYS A 61 -8.58 45.65 -27.40
C LYS A 61 -7.34 44.78 -27.26
N ASN A 62 -7.17 43.95 -28.29
CA ASN A 62 -5.91 43.43 -28.85
C ASN A 62 -4.68 43.22 -27.91
N ARG A 63 -4.36 41.97 -27.66
CA ARG A 63 -2.98 41.48 -27.80
C ARG A 63 -3.03 40.03 -28.30
N ASP A 64 -2.20 39.80 -29.32
CA ASP A 64 -2.07 38.57 -30.07
C ASP A 64 -1.92 37.34 -29.14
N VAL A 65 -2.94 36.50 -29.15
CA VAL A 65 -2.83 35.09 -28.71
C VAL A 65 -3.03 34.29 -29.99
N THR A 66 -1.92 33.85 -30.54
CA THR A 66 -1.89 32.88 -31.63
C THR A 66 -2.71 31.65 -31.22
N ALA A 67 -3.67 31.39 -32.08
CA ALA A 67 -4.67 30.35 -31.98
C ALA A 67 -4.10 29.00 -31.57
N ALA A 68 -4.42 28.55 -30.34
CA ALA A 68 -4.59 27.13 -30.10
C ALA A 68 -5.97 26.78 -30.64
N ALA A 69 -5.98 26.14 -31.82
CA ALA A 69 -7.19 25.65 -32.43
C ALA A 69 -7.97 24.80 -31.45
N ALA A 70 -9.19 25.25 -31.15
CA ALA A 70 -10.18 24.40 -30.53
C ALA A 70 -10.44 23.24 -31.50
N ALA A 71 -9.91 22.07 -31.19
CA ALA A 71 -10.35 20.86 -31.86
C ALA A 71 -11.77 20.59 -31.36
N GLU A 72 -12.75 20.92 -32.23
CA GLU A 72 -14.11 20.45 -32.10
C GLU A 72 -14.08 18.95 -31.91
N ALA A 73 -14.63 18.48 -30.78
CA ALA A 73 -14.77 17.06 -30.52
C ALA A 73 -15.72 16.46 -31.55
N ALA A 74 -15.18 15.79 -32.54
CA ALA A 74 -15.96 14.94 -33.43
C ALA A 74 -16.62 13.83 -32.58
N PRO A 75 -17.84 13.36 -32.92
CA PRO A 75 -18.50 12.30 -32.18
C PRO A 75 -17.63 11.05 -32.21
N ALA A 76 -17.47 10.43 -31.05
CA ALA A 76 -16.68 9.24 -30.84
C ALA A 76 -17.18 8.09 -31.73
N GLU A 77 -16.56 7.92 -32.87
CA GLU A 77 -16.58 6.65 -33.60
C GLU A 77 -15.75 5.64 -32.83
N SER A 78 -16.30 4.48 -32.74
CA SER A 78 -15.79 3.26 -32.09
C SER A 78 -14.26 3.18 -31.96
N GLY A 79 -13.77 3.40 -30.74
CA GLY A 79 -12.69 2.60 -30.19
C GLY A 79 -11.30 2.74 -30.78
N ASP A 80 -10.84 3.89 -31.21
CA ASP A 80 -9.42 4.11 -31.50
C ASP A 80 -8.71 4.58 -30.21
N TYR A 81 -8.30 3.66 -29.38
CA TYR A 81 -7.43 3.94 -28.22
C TYR A 81 -6.03 4.26 -28.74
N ARG A 82 -5.77 5.51 -28.98
CA ARG A 82 -4.45 5.98 -29.40
C ARG A 82 -3.41 5.59 -28.37
N ARG A 83 -2.38 4.86 -28.80
CA ARG A 83 -1.17 4.60 -28.04
C ARG A 83 -0.53 5.94 -27.67
N ILE A 84 -0.49 6.28 -26.38
CA ILE A 84 0.22 7.46 -25.91
C ILE A 84 1.71 7.15 -25.97
N MET A 85 2.41 7.71 -26.93
CA MET A 85 3.87 7.62 -27.02
C MET A 85 4.48 8.47 -25.90
N LEU A 86 5.64 8.06 -25.38
CA LEU A 86 6.37 8.84 -24.37
C LEU A 86 6.68 10.27 -24.86
N SER A 87 6.85 10.44 -26.20
CA SER A 87 6.99 11.74 -26.89
C SER A 87 5.74 12.62 -26.83
N ASP A 88 4.56 12.03 -26.65
CA ASP A 88 3.28 12.73 -26.68
C ASP A 88 2.84 13.17 -25.27
N VAL A 89 3.56 12.72 -24.26
CA VAL A 89 3.34 13.19 -22.88
C VAL A 89 4.00 14.56 -22.73
N LEU A 90 3.18 15.61 -22.76
CA LEU A 90 3.64 16.97 -22.46
C LEU A 90 4.09 17.05 -21.01
N VAL A 91 5.36 16.79 -20.78
CA VAL A 91 6.00 17.03 -19.48
C VAL A 91 6.06 18.54 -19.26
N LYS A 92 5.11 19.12 -18.53
CA LYS A 92 5.29 20.46 -17.97
C LYS A 92 6.52 20.40 -17.09
N LYS A 93 7.60 21.01 -17.54
CA LYS A 93 8.82 21.12 -16.76
C LYS A 93 8.51 21.97 -15.52
N LYS A 94 8.15 21.31 -14.42
CA LYS A 94 8.01 21.95 -13.12
C LYS A 94 9.39 22.54 -12.78
N GLU A 95 9.44 23.79 -12.35
CA GLU A 95 10.68 24.33 -11.78
C GLU A 95 11.13 23.37 -10.67
N LYS A 96 12.35 22.86 -10.81
CA LYS A 96 12.92 21.94 -9.82
C LYS A 96 13.23 22.76 -8.57
N VAL A 97 12.34 22.73 -7.59
CA VAL A 97 12.64 23.20 -6.25
C VAL A 97 13.79 22.33 -5.73
N LEU A 98 14.91 22.97 -5.42
CA LEU A 98 16.07 22.26 -4.89
C LEU A 98 15.70 21.65 -3.53
N TRP A 99 16.28 20.52 -3.21
CA TRP A 99 15.94 19.72 -2.04
C TRP A 99 15.98 20.51 -0.72
N TRP A 100 16.90 21.48 -0.62
CA TRP A 100 17.05 22.39 0.53
C TRP A 100 16.14 23.63 0.51
N GLU A 101 15.49 23.93 -0.60
CA GLU A 101 14.57 25.07 -0.74
C GLU A 101 13.12 24.71 -0.39
N ARG A 102 12.81 23.42 -0.30
CA ARG A 102 11.48 22.97 0.03
C ARG A 102 11.18 23.11 1.53
N GLN A 103 9.91 23.25 1.86
CA GLN A 103 9.45 23.29 3.25
C GLN A 103 9.36 21.87 3.82
N TRP A 104 10.25 21.54 4.74
CA TRP A 104 10.26 20.27 5.44
C TRP A 104 9.25 20.24 6.59
N LYS A 105 8.42 19.20 6.66
CA LYS A 105 7.55 18.92 7.80
C LYS A 105 8.20 17.92 8.77
N PRO A 106 7.77 17.90 10.05
CA PRO A 106 8.27 16.90 11.01
C PRO A 106 8.14 15.45 10.51
N MET A 107 7.08 15.12 9.78
CA MET A 107 6.87 13.81 9.16
C MET A 107 7.96 13.46 8.14
N ASP A 108 8.44 14.43 7.36
CA ASP A 108 9.49 14.22 6.36
C ASP A 108 10.81 13.85 7.04
N PHE A 109 11.15 14.55 8.14
CA PHE A 109 12.33 14.19 8.94
C PHE A 109 12.19 12.82 9.60
N GLY A 110 10.99 12.48 10.09
CA GLY A 110 10.72 11.16 10.65
C GLY A 110 10.92 10.05 9.62
N SER A 111 10.34 10.20 8.42
CA SER A 111 10.49 9.25 7.32
C SER A 111 11.94 9.12 6.87
N LEU A 112 12.64 10.25 6.72
CA LEU A 112 14.06 10.27 6.35
C LEU A 112 14.92 9.57 7.42
N ALA A 113 14.70 9.87 8.71
CA ALA A 113 15.44 9.26 9.80
C ALA A 113 15.26 7.74 9.84
N VAL A 114 14.04 7.24 9.64
CA VAL A 114 13.75 5.80 9.58
C VAL A 114 14.45 5.15 8.39
N VAL A 115 14.28 5.69 7.19
CA VAL A 115 14.91 5.15 5.97
C VAL A 115 16.42 5.14 6.11
N LEU A 116 17.03 6.26 6.52
CA LEU A 116 18.48 6.36 6.72
C LEU A 116 18.97 5.38 7.79
N SER A 117 18.27 5.28 8.92
CA SER A 117 18.65 4.35 10.00
C SER A 117 18.67 2.90 9.52
N MET A 118 17.68 2.48 8.73
CA MET A 118 17.66 1.11 8.19
C MET A 118 18.81 0.87 7.20
N HIS A 119 19.14 1.84 6.36
CA HIS A 119 20.29 1.75 5.45
C HIS A 119 21.61 1.68 6.22
N LEU A 120 21.82 2.56 7.19
CA LEU A 120 23.04 2.54 8.03
C LEU A 120 23.16 1.22 8.80
N LEU A 121 22.06 0.72 9.34
CA LEU A 121 22.04 -0.57 10.02
C LEU A 121 22.40 -1.71 9.06
N SER A 122 21.94 -1.67 7.81
CA SER A 122 22.25 -2.69 6.81
C SER A 122 23.73 -2.75 6.42
N LEU A 123 24.46 -1.62 6.53
CA LEU A 123 25.90 -1.57 6.26
C LEU A 123 26.71 -2.41 7.26
N LEU A 124 26.15 -2.74 8.41
CA LEU A 124 26.78 -3.63 9.38
C LEU A 124 26.68 -5.12 9.00
N ALA A 125 25.92 -5.48 7.96
CA ALA A 125 25.68 -6.86 7.57
C ALA A 125 26.95 -7.70 7.34
N PRO A 126 28.01 -7.20 6.67
CA PRO A 126 29.25 -7.99 6.51
C PRO A 126 29.92 -8.31 7.83
N PHE A 127 29.83 -7.43 8.83
CA PHE A 127 30.43 -7.58 10.16
C PHE A 127 29.58 -8.41 11.11
N GLN A 128 28.30 -8.58 10.80
CA GLN A 128 27.30 -9.29 11.60
C GLN A 128 26.72 -10.49 10.83
N PHE A 129 27.53 -11.11 9.97
CA PHE A 129 27.10 -12.25 9.18
C PHE A 129 26.81 -13.46 10.07
N ASN A 130 25.61 -14.00 9.93
CA ASN A 130 25.14 -15.17 10.67
C ASN A 130 24.03 -15.88 9.86
N TRP A 131 24.25 -17.15 9.49
CA TRP A 131 23.29 -17.90 8.67
C TRP A 131 21.89 -17.98 9.28
N ARG A 132 21.76 -18.09 10.61
CA ARG A 132 20.46 -18.11 11.28
C ARG A 132 19.76 -16.75 11.14
N ALA A 133 20.49 -15.64 11.29
CA ALA A 133 19.97 -14.31 11.10
C ALA A 133 19.54 -14.08 9.65
N VAL A 134 20.33 -14.53 8.66
CA VAL A 134 20.00 -14.49 7.23
C VAL A 134 18.72 -15.28 6.94
N SER A 135 18.59 -16.49 7.50
CA SER A 135 17.39 -17.32 7.33
C SER A 135 16.15 -16.67 7.92
N VAL A 136 16.25 -16.05 9.09
CA VAL A 136 15.15 -15.28 9.70
C VAL A 136 14.81 -14.06 8.86
N ALA A 137 15.80 -13.32 8.35
CA ALA A 137 15.57 -12.19 7.46
C ALA A 137 14.86 -12.61 6.18
N PHE A 138 15.25 -13.75 5.58
CA PHE A 138 14.58 -14.31 4.41
C PHE A 138 13.13 -14.73 4.73
N GLY A 139 12.88 -15.40 5.85
CA GLY A 139 11.53 -15.72 6.29
C GLY A 139 10.67 -14.47 6.50
N LEU A 140 11.22 -13.44 7.14
CA LEU A 140 10.54 -12.15 7.32
C LEU A 140 10.33 -11.42 5.99
N TYR A 141 11.23 -11.53 5.02
CA TYR A 141 11.03 -10.99 3.67
C TYR A 141 9.79 -11.62 3.01
N ILE A 142 9.63 -12.94 3.09
CA ILE A 142 8.42 -13.62 2.59
C ILE A 142 7.17 -13.15 3.35
N VAL A 143 7.22 -13.12 4.67
CA VAL A 143 6.07 -12.74 5.50
C VAL A 143 5.67 -11.28 5.26
N THR A 144 6.61 -10.36 5.24
CA THR A 144 6.29 -8.93 5.16
C THR A 144 6.15 -8.44 3.72
N GLY A 145 6.98 -8.91 2.80
CA GLY A 145 6.94 -8.54 1.39
C GLY A 145 5.82 -9.25 0.64
N LEU A 146 5.85 -10.60 0.60
CA LEU A 146 4.86 -11.38 -0.15
C LEU A 146 3.48 -11.36 0.50
N LEU A 147 3.36 -11.79 1.78
CA LEU A 147 2.04 -11.88 2.41
C LEU A 147 1.51 -10.51 2.84
N GLY A 148 2.41 -9.63 3.33
CA GLY A 148 2.04 -8.32 3.86
C GLY A 148 1.80 -7.27 2.78
N ILE A 149 2.79 -6.98 1.95
CA ILE A 149 2.68 -5.90 0.95
C ILE A 149 1.94 -6.39 -0.29
N THR A 150 2.46 -7.41 -1.00
CA THR A 150 1.93 -7.72 -2.32
C THR A 150 0.57 -8.40 -2.26
N LEU A 151 0.39 -9.40 -1.39
CA LEU A 151 -0.89 -10.09 -1.27
C LEU A 151 -1.92 -9.27 -0.53
N SER A 152 -1.56 -8.67 0.65
CA SER A 152 -2.50 -7.97 1.53
C SER A 152 -2.72 -6.53 1.10
N PHE A 153 -1.73 -5.63 1.33
CA PHE A 153 -1.93 -4.19 1.10
C PHE A 153 -2.29 -3.90 -0.35
N HIS A 154 -1.59 -4.53 -1.29
CA HIS A 154 -1.77 -4.28 -2.71
C HIS A 154 -3.01 -5.00 -3.27
N ARG A 155 -2.96 -6.34 -3.47
CA ARG A 155 -4.02 -7.05 -4.21
C ARG A 155 -5.32 -7.20 -3.43
N ASN A 156 -5.26 -7.44 -2.10
CA ASN A 156 -6.47 -7.64 -1.30
C ASN A 156 -7.11 -6.34 -0.87
N LEU A 157 -6.37 -5.45 -0.18
CA LEU A 157 -6.94 -4.25 0.42
C LEU A 157 -7.11 -3.11 -0.59
N SER A 158 -6.12 -2.85 -1.47
CA SER A 158 -6.23 -1.76 -2.46
C SER A 158 -7.20 -2.11 -3.57
N HIS A 159 -7.00 -3.26 -4.23
CA HIS A 159 -7.71 -3.64 -5.45
C HIS A 159 -8.90 -4.58 -5.24
N LYS A 160 -9.05 -5.14 -4.03
CA LYS A 160 -10.14 -6.08 -3.72
C LYS A 160 -10.23 -7.21 -4.75
N ALA A 161 -9.06 -7.72 -5.16
CA ALA A 161 -8.91 -8.71 -6.21
C ALA A 161 -9.44 -10.10 -5.81
N PHE A 162 -9.60 -10.35 -4.52
CA PHE A 162 -10.20 -11.55 -3.90
C PHE A 162 -10.66 -11.23 -2.49
N LYS A 163 -11.41 -12.16 -1.87
CA LYS A 163 -11.87 -12.06 -0.47
C LYS A 163 -11.18 -13.11 0.39
N LEU A 164 -10.90 -12.74 1.64
CA LEU A 164 -10.38 -13.61 2.70
C LEU A 164 -11.31 -13.61 3.91
N PRO A 165 -11.32 -14.66 4.74
CA PRO A 165 -11.89 -14.58 6.09
C PRO A 165 -11.21 -13.45 6.87
N LYS A 166 -11.97 -12.71 7.69
CA LYS A 166 -11.46 -11.51 8.36
C LYS A 166 -10.22 -11.75 9.23
N TRP A 167 -10.15 -12.87 9.91
CA TRP A 167 -8.97 -13.22 10.72
C TRP A 167 -7.69 -13.32 9.86
N LEU A 168 -7.80 -13.86 8.64
CA LEU A 168 -6.66 -14.03 7.73
C LEU A 168 -6.31 -12.70 7.04
N GLU A 169 -7.33 -11.92 6.65
CA GLU A 169 -7.15 -10.56 6.13
C GLU A 169 -6.37 -9.70 7.14
N TYR A 170 -6.77 -9.74 8.41
CA TYR A 170 -6.11 -9.00 9.49
C TYR A 170 -4.70 -9.52 9.77
N LEU A 171 -4.49 -10.83 9.76
CA LEU A 171 -3.16 -11.42 9.93
C LEU A 171 -2.20 -10.94 8.83
N PHE A 172 -2.61 -11.00 7.58
CA PHE A 172 -1.77 -10.55 6.47
C PHE A 172 -1.56 -9.04 6.47
N ALA A 173 -2.56 -8.25 6.86
CA ALA A 173 -2.39 -6.82 7.05
C ALA A 173 -1.41 -6.48 8.19
N TYR A 174 -1.42 -7.26 9.28
CA TYR A 174 -0.41 -7.14 10.33
C TYR A 174 1.01 -7.47 9.81
N CYS A 175 1.13 -8.49 8.96
CA CYS A 175 2.41 -8.78 8.29
C CYS A 175 2.89 -7.59 7.45
N GLY A 176 1.98 -6.89 6.76
CA GLY A 176 2.29 -5.69 5.99
C GLY A 176 2.79 -4.53 6.86
N ALA A 177 2.19 -4.32 8.03
CA ALA A 177 2.65 -3.30 8.97
C ALA A 177 4.11 -3.52 9.41
N GLN A 178 4.59 -4.76 9.43
CA GLN A 178 5.98 -5.11 9.76
C GLN A 178 6.99 -4.82 8.63
N ALA A 179 6.53 -4.43 7.44
CA ALA A 179 7.40 -4.00 6.34
C ALA A 179 7.96 -2.58 6.52
N LEU A 180 7.47 -1.83 7.50
CA LEU A 180 7.85 -0.46 7.83
C LEU A 180 7.60 0.55 6.68
N GLN A 181 6.55 0.31 5.86
CA GLN A 181 6.13 1.15 4.74
C GLN A 181 4.90 2.02 5.03
N GLY A 182 4.54 2.19 6.28
CA GLY A 182 3.33 2.87 6.72
C GLY A 182 2.23 1.91 7.17
N ASN A 183 1.20 2.47 7.80
CA ASN A 183 0.03 1.70 8.19
C ASN A 183 -0.87 1.39 6.98
N PRO A 184 -1.77 0.38 7.07
CA PRO A 184 -2.55 -0.06 5.92
C PRO A 184 -3.51 1.01 5.37
N ILE A 185 -4.03 1.92 6.20
CA ILE A 185 -4.96 2.98 5.75
C ILE A 185 -4.23 3.96 4.83
N ASP A 186 -3.10 4.49 5.27
CA ASP A 186 -2.36 5.51 4.50
C ASP A 186 -1.71 4.89 3.25
N TRP A 187 -1.18 3.67 3.36
CA TRP A 187 -0.59 2.95 2.24
C TRP A 187 -1.63 2.68 1.13
N VAL A 188 -2.78 2.12 1.50
CA VAL A 188 -3.86 1.80 0.56
C VAL A 188 -4.45 3.07 -0.06
N SER A 189 -4.59 4.15 0.73
CA SER A 189 -5.05 5.44 0.22
C SER A 189 -4.11 5.97 -0.86
N THR A 190 -2.82 6.04 -0.58
CA THR A 190 -1.80 6.53 -1.54
C THR A 190 -1.80 5.70 -2.82
N HIS A 191 -1.89 4.37 -2.69
CA HIS A 191 -1.89 3.47 -3.85
C HIS A 191 -3.16 3.60 -4.71
N ARG A 192 -4.34 3.75 -4.10
CA ARG A 192 -5.59 4.03 -4.83
C ARG A 192 -5.55 5.37 -5.54
N TYR A 193 -4.91 6.40 -4.96
CA TYR A 193 -4.68 7.68 -5.63
C TYR A 193 -3.73 7.54 -6.81
N HIS A 194 -2.66 6.75 -6.68
CA HIS A 194 -1.78 6.46 -7.80
C HIS A 194 -2.55 5.88 -8.99
N HIS A 195 -3.37 4.85 -8.79
CA HIS A 195 -4.17 4.27 -9.88
C HIS A 195 -5.18 5.25 -10.47
N GLN A 196 -5.80 6.07 -9.63
CA GLN A 196 -6.77 7.07 -10.09
C GLN A 196 -6.14 8.18 -10.93
N PHE A 197 -4.88 8.54 -10.65
CA PHE A 197 -4.19 9.68 -11.24
C PHE A 197 -2.83 9.32 -11.83
N CYS A 198 -2.64 8.06 -12.20
CA CYS A 198 -1.37 7.51 -12.64
C CYS A 198 -0.71 8.42 -13.69
N ASP A 199 0.57 8.70 -13.46
CA ASP A 199 1.43 9.53 -14.31
C ASP A 199 0.87 10.94 -14.62
N SER A 200 0.01 11.47 -13.76
CA SER A 200 -0.48 12.86 -13.83
C SER A 200 0.16 13.74 -12.76
N ASP A 201 -0.16 15.05 -12.80
CA ASP A 201 0.27 16.02 -11.78
C ASP A 201 -0.25 15.70 -10.37
N ARG A 202 -1.27 14.83 -10.24
CA ARG A 202 -1.86 14.39 -8.97
C ARG A 202 -1.37 13.03 -8.50
N ASP A 203 -0.57 12.35 -9.29
CA ASP A 203 0.04 11.09 -8.87
C ASP A 203 1.02 11.34 -7.72
N PRO A 204 0.88 10.66 -6.56
CA PRO A 204 1.77 10.86 -5.40
C PRO A 204 3.24 10.56 -5.69
N HIS A 205 3.54 9.70 -6.64
CA HIS A 205 4.90 9.26 -6.94
C HIS A 205 5.19 9.11 -8.44
N SER A 206 4.65 10.01 -9.26
CA SER A 206 4.84 9.96 -10.72
C SER A 206 6.31 9.99 -11.13
N PRO A 207 6.75 9.10 -12.04
CA PRO A 207 8.09 9.10 -12.62
C PRO A 207 8.33 10.30 -13.56
N LEU A 208 7.30 11.04 -13.94
CA LEU A 208 7.42 12.29 -14.70
C LEU A 208 8.24 13.35 -13.94
N GLU A 209 8.28 13.28 -12.61
CA GLU A 209 9.14 14.13 -11.77
C GLU A 209 10.57 13.59 -11.63
N GLY A 210 10.87 12.48 -12.26
CA GLY A 210 12.16 11.83 -12.29
C GLY A 210 12.19 10.52 -11.53
N PHE A 211 13.11 9.65 -11.93
CA PHE A 211 13.28 8.30 -11.37
C PHE A 211 13.40 8.31 -9.84
N TRP A 212 14.29 9.15 -9.28
CA TRP A 212 14.52 9.19 -7.84
C TRP A 212 13.36 9.76 -7.05
N PHE A 213 12.55 10.65 -7.67
CA PHE A 213 11.31 11.10 -7.05
C PHE A 213 10.36 9.93 -6.87
N SER A 214 10.03 9.21 -7.93
CA SER A 214 9.10 8.07 -7.85
C SER A 214 9.66 6.89 -7.05
N HIS A 215 11.01 6.72 -7.05
CA HIS A 215 11.64 5.66 -6.30
C HIS A 215 11.53 5.86 -4.79
N MET A 216 11.94 7.02 -4.27
CA MET A 216 12.00 7.22 -2.82
C MET A 216 11.72 8.66 -2.35
N ASN A 217 12.02 9.72 -3.14
CA ASN A 217 11.99 11.09 -2.63
C ASN A 217 10.58 11.59 -2.28
N TRP A 218 9.55 11.05 -2.93
CA TRP A 218 8.15 11.38 -2.65
C TRP A 218 7.76 11.14 -1.19
N MET A 219 8.35 10.14 -0.52
CA MET A 219 8.08 9.82 0.89
C MET A 219 8.59 10.88 1.88
N PHE A 220 9.46 11.77 1.41
CA PHE A 220 10.02 12.86 2.20
C PHE A 220 9.39 14.20 1.84
N ASP A 221 8.25 14.21 1.13
CA ASP A 221 7.55 15.40 0.67
C ASP A 221 6.06 15.36 0.99
N THR A 222 5.77 15.39 2.29
CA THR A 222 4.38 15.35 2.80
C THR A 222 3.54 16.50 2.26
N ASN A 223 4.15 17.68 1.99
CA ASN A 223 3.43 18.81 1.41
C ASN A 223 2.90 18.48 0.03
N THR A 224 3.75 17.97 -0.85
CA THR A 224 3.35 17.58 -2.21
C THR A 224 2.29 16.48 -2.18
N ILE A 225 2.45 15.46 -1.34
CA ILE A 225 1.45 14.39 -1.20
C ILE A 225 0.11 14.97 -0.73
N THR A 226 0.11 15.80 0.32
CA THR A 226 -1.12 16.43 0.83
C THR A 226 -1.79 17.34 -0.21
N GLN A 227 -1.01 18.07 -0.99
CA GLN A 227 -1.55 18.93 -2.06
C GLN A 227 -2.17 18.11 -3.20
N ARG A 228 -1.62 16.95 -3.52
CA ARG A 228 -2.07 16.07 -4.61
C ARG A 228 -3.26 15.20 -4.24
N CYS A 229 -3.17 14.59 -3.07
CA CYS A 229 -4.10 13.56 -2.61
C CYS A 229 -5.09 14.09 -1.55
N GLY A 230 -4.74 15.13 -0.80
CA GLY A 230 -5.50 15.57 0.37
C GLY A 230 -5.33 14.59 1.55
N GLU A 231 -6.29 14.63 2.47
CA GLU A 231 -6.42 13.61 3.51
C GLU A 231 -6.98 12.31 2.91
N PRO A 232 -6.67 11.14 3.50
CA PRO A 232 -7.23 9.86 3.05
C PRO A 232 -8.75 9.90 3.04
N ASN A 233 -9.37 9.88 1.85
CA ASN A 233 -10.84 9.93 1.69
C ASN A 233 -11.37 8.76 0.83
N ASN A 234 -10.49 7.88 0.35
CA ASN A 234 -10.80 6.76 -0.53
C ASN A 234 -10.68 5.39 0.16
N VAL A 235 -10.58 5.37 1.49
CA VAL A 235 -10.34 4.17 2.33
C VAL A 235 -11.41 3.97 3.42
N GLY A 236 -12.62 4.52 3.24
CA GLY A 236 -13.71 4.39 4.22
C GLY A 236 -14.13 2.94 4.50
N ASP A 237 -13.79 2.01 3.64
CA ASP A 237 -13.95 0.56 3.85
C ASP A 237 -12.97 0.02 4.91
N LEU A 238 -11.79 0.58 5.05
CA LEU A 238 -10.81 0.25 6.08
C LEU A 238 -11.06 1.05 7.36
N GLU A 239 -11.32 2.34 7.25
CA GLU A 239 -11.54 3.24 8.40
C GLU A 239 -12.70 2.81 9.29
N LYS A 240 -13.73 2.16 8.75
CA LYS A 240 -14.86 1.61 9.51
C LYS A 240 -14.49 0.40 10.37
N GLN A 241 -13.29 -0.17 10.19
CA GLN A 241 -12.88 -1.38 10.89
C GLN A 241 -11.93 -1.06 12.05
N PRO A 242 -12.28 -1.40 13.30
CA PRO A 242 -11.46 -1.06 14.48
C PRO A 242 -10.04 -1.58 14.41
N PHE A 243 -9.81 -2.72 13.76
CA PHE A 243 -8.49 -3.31 13.60
C PHE A 243 -7.54 -2.41 12.79
N TYR A 244 -8.01 -1.83 11.68
CA TYR A 244 -7.17 -0.94 10.87
C TYR A 244 -6.92 0.40 11.56
N GLN A 245 -7.89 0.91 12.32
CA GLN A 245 -7.69 2.08 13.19
C GLN A 245 -6.66 1.81 14.29
N PHE A 246 -6.73 0.62 14.90
CA PHE A 246 -5.72 0.19 15.86
C PHE A 246 -4.32 0.15 15.21
N LEU A 247 -4.16 -0.47 14.04
CA LEU A 247 -2.88 -0.49 13.34
C LEU A 247 -2.40 0.91 12.96
N ARG A 248 -3.29 1.84 12.59
CA ARG A 248 -2.94 3.22 12.27
C ARG A 248 -2.39 3.95 13.48
N THR A 249 -3.08 3.86 14.61
CA THR A 249 -2.73 4.60 15.84
C THR A 249 -1.52 4.03 16.57
N THR A 250 -1.28 2.72 16.45
CA THR A 250 -0.19 2.03 17.14
C THR A 250 0.96 1.61 16.22
N TYR A 251 0.96 2.05 14.97
CA TYR A 251 1.80 1.56 13.90
C TYR A 251 3.27 1.34 14.28
N ILE A 252 3.90 2.39 14.85
CA ILE A 252 5.33 2.36 15.15
C ILE A 252 5.73 1.30 16.19
N TYR A 253 4.82 0.96 17.09
CA TYR A 253 5.12 0.00 18.16
C TYR A 253 5.31 -1.43 17.63
N HIS A 254 4.69 -1.78 16.51
CA HIS A 254 4.75 -3.14 15.95
C HIS A 254 6.14 -3.50 15.40
N PRO A 255 6.78 -2.70 14.51
CA PRO A 255 8.14 -2.98 14.07
C PRO A 255 9.17 -2.81 15.19
N VAL A 256 8.94 -1.93 16.18
CA VAL A 256 9.80 -1.83 17.38
C VAL A 256 9.71 -3.10 18.22
N ALA A 257 8.51 -3.62 18.45
CA ALA A 257 8.33 -4.88 19.17
C ALA A 257 9.01 -6.06 18.45
N LEU A 258 8.93 -6.12 17.12
CA LEU A 258 9.65 -7.10 16.31
C LEU A 258 11.17 -6.94 16.47
N ALA A 259 11.68 -5.72 16.47
CA ALA A 259 13.09 -5.45 16.67
C ALA A 259 13.57 -5.95 18.04
N LEU A 260 12.82 -5.67 19.11
CA LEU A 260 13.12 -6.15 20.46
C LEU A 260 13.08 -7.68 20.53
N ALA A 261 12.11 -8.32 19.90
CA ALA A 261 12.02 -9.77 19.83
C ALA A 261 13.22 -10.38 19.09
N LEU A 262 13.62 -9.81 17.96
CA LEU A 262 14.79 -10.25 17.19
C LEU A 262 16.08 -10.10 18.02
N TYR A 263 16.22 -8.99 18.74
CA TYR A 263 17.36 -8.80 19.64
C TYR A 263 17.38 -9.83 20.77
N ALA A 264 16.26 -10.10 21.39
CA ALA A 264 16.16 -11.09 22.48
C ALA A 264 16.48 -12.52 22.01
N ILE A 265 16.14 -12.86 20.75
CA ILE A 265 16.36 -14.20 20.19
C ILE A 265 17.81 -14.41 19.73
N GLY A 266 18.43 -13.40 19.12
CA GLY A 266 19.73 -13.59 18.46
C GLY A 266 20.66 -12.38 18.47
N GLY A 267 20.37 -11.37 19.28
CA GLY A 267 21.23 -10.19 19.45
C GLY A 267 21.37 -9.33 18.21
N LEU A 268 22.50 -8.62 18.10
CA LEU A 268 22.78 -7.67 17.04
C LEU A 268 22.72 -8.27 15.62
N PRO A 269 23.22 -9.48 15.31
CA PRO A 269 23.07 -10.06 13.97
C PRO A 269 21.61 -10.15 13.51
N PHE A 270 20.67 -10.50 14.39
CA PHE A 270 19.25 -10.60 14.04
C PHE A 270 18.61 -9.25 13.78
N ILE A 271 19.03 -8.20 14.50
CA ILE A 271 18.63 -6.82 14.21
C ILE A 271 19.17 -6.37 12.86
N VAL A 272 20.45 -6.57 12.61
CA VAL A 272 21.10 -6.13 11.35
C VAL A 272 20.44 -6.80 10.14
N TRP A 273 20.24 -8.11 10.18
CA TRP A 273 19.65 -8.84 9.05
C TRP A 273 18.12 -8.74 9.02
N GLY A 274 17.44 -8.91 10.15
CA GLY A 274 15.98 -8.94 10.23
C GLY A 274 15.31 -7.56 10.14
N MET A 275 15.97 -6.50 10.62
CA MET A 275 15.47 -5.13 10.47
C MET A 275 16.24 -4.34 9.39
N GLY A 276 17.55 -4.28 9.45
CA GLY A 276 18.34 -3.53 8.48
C GLY A 276 18.19 -4.07 7.06
N VAL A 277 18.85 -5.19 6.77
CA VAL A 277 18.93 -5.76 5.41
C VAL A 277 17.54 -6.08 4.84
N ARG A 278 16.71 -6.75 5.60
CA ARG A 278 15.37 -7.16 5.15
C ARG A 278 14.48 -5.95 4.83
N ILE A 279 14.44 -4.92 5.69
CA ILE A 279 13.61 -3.73 5.45
C ILE A 279 14.12 -2.97 4.22
N VAL A 280 15.43 -2.72 4.11
CA VAL A 280 16.02 -2.05 2.96
C VAL A 280 15.71 -2.80 1.67
N TRP A 281 15.82 -4.14 1.68
CA TRP A 281 15.47 -4.96 0.53
C TRP A 281 13.99 -4.80 0.14
N VAL A 282 13.06 -4.92 1.10
CA VAL A 282 11.62 -4.79 0.86
C VAL A 282 11.25 -3.37 0.41
N TYR A 283 11.93 -2.34 0.91
CA TYR A 283 11.77 -0.97 0.42
C TYR A 283 12.11 -0.88 -1.07
N HIS A 284 13.31 -1.26 -1.45
CA HIS A 284 13.76 -1.08 -2.82
C HIS A 284 12.96 -1.89 -3.82
N ILE A 285 12.59 -3.14 -3.52
CA ILE A 285 11.77 -3.92 -4.45
C ILE A 285 10.36 -3.31 -4.64
N THR A 286 9.78 -2.68 -3.61
CA THR A 286 8.50 -1.96 -3.73
C THR A 286 8.69 -0.67 -4.53
N TRP A 287 9.72 0.11 -4.22
CA TRP A 287 10.00 1.38 -4.92
C TRP A 287 10.41 1.20 -6.37
N LEU A 288 11.01 0.06 -6.72
CA LEU A 288 11.30 -0.30 -8.11
C LEU A 288 10.02 -0.51 -8.93
N VAL A 289 8.93 -0.96 -8.30
CA VAL A 289 7.64 -1.05 -8.98
C VAL A 289 7.17 0.36 -9.37
N ASN A 290 7.27 1.33 -8.46
CA ASN A 290 6.86 2.71 -8.73
C ASN A 290 7.75 3.42 -9.76
N SER A 291 9.04 3.11 -9.81
CA SER A 291 10.03 3.78 -10.65
C SER A 291 10.41 2.99 -11.89
N ALA A 292 11.07 1.84 -11.72
CA ALA A 292 11.60 1.05 -12.82
C ALA A 292 10.51 0.51 -13.74
N CYS A 293 9.35 0.13 -13.19
CA CYS A 293 8.24 -0.39 -13.98
C CYS A 293 7.43 0.70 -14.72
N HIS A 294 7.74 1.98 -14.53
CA HIS A 294 7.24 3.07 -15.39
C HIS A 294 8.29 3.58 -16.38
N VAL A 295 9.58 3.22 -16.19
CA VAL A 295 10.67 3.66 -17.05
C VAL A 295 11.14 2.54 -17.96
N TRP A 296 11.36 1.32 -17.45
CA TRP A 296 11.96 0.21 -18.17
C TRP A 296 11.01 -0.99 -18.27
N GLY A 297 10.97 -1.60 -19.45
CA GLY A 297 10.16 -2.79 -19.72
C GLY A 297 9.34 -2.66 -21.00
N LYS A 298 8.30 -3.50 -21.11
CA LYS A 298 7.43 -3.55 -22.29
C LYS A 298 5.99 -3.24 -21.90
N GLN A 299 5.30 -2.41 -22.68
CA GLN A 299 3.86 -2.30 -22.63
C GLN A 299 3.25 -3.44 -23.44
N ALA A 300 2.34 -4.19 -22.81
CA ALA A 300 1.56 -5.23 -23.46
C ALA A 300 0.11 -4.77 -23.74
N TRP A 301 -0.32 -3.72 -23.02
CA TRP A 301 -1.69 -3.23 -23.03
C TRP A 301 -1.71 -1.71 -23.15
N ASN A 302 -2.76 -1.20 -23.77
CA ASN A 302 -3.00 0.24 -23.88
C ASN A 302 -3.67 0.75 -22.59
N THR A 303 -2.86 1.17 -21.63
CA THR A 303 -3.32 1.66 -20.31
C THR A 303 -3.48 3.17 -20.26
N GLY A 304 -2.91 3.89 -21.23
CA GLY A 304 -2.88 5.35 -21.22
C GLY A 304 -1.89 5.96 -20.22
N ASP A 305 -1.08 5.13 -19.56
CA ASP A 305 -0.03 5.51 -18.61
C ASP A 305 1.34 4.97 -19.05
N LEU A 306 2.39 5.18 -18.26
CA LEU A 306 3.76 4.77 -18.54
C LEU A 306 4.10 3.38 -17.98
N SER A 307 3.15 2.66 -17.39
CA SER A 307 3.39 1.35 -16.78
C SER A 307 3.96 0.35 -17.79
N LYS A 308 4.89 -0.47 -17.34
CA LYS A 308 5.59 -1.47 -18.16
C LYS A 308 5.76 -2.78 -17.41
N ASN A 309 5.69 -3.87 -18.15
CA ASN A 309 6.05 -5.19 -17.64
C ASN A 309 7.58 -5.32 -17.59
N ASN A 310 8.11 -5.50 -16.39
CA ASN A 310 9.53 -5.63 -16.11
C ASN A 310 9.81 -6.95 -15.39
N TRP A 311 10.40 -7.92 -16.11
CA TRP A 311 10.57 -9.29 -15.63
C TRP A 311 11.50 -9.41 -14.41
N TRP A 312 12.58 -8.61 -14.35
CA TRP A 312 13.51 -8.71 -13.23
C TRP A 312 12.93 -8.08 -11.95
N VAL A 313 12.13 -7.00 -12.06
CA VAL A 313 11.36 -6.49 -10.93
C VAL A 313 10.31 -7.51 -10.50
N ALA A 314 9.63 -8.17 -11.46
CA ALA A 314 8.66 -9.21 -11.14
C ALA A 314 9.28 -10.37 -10.35
N ALA A 315 10.50 -10.78 -10.71
CA ALA A 315 11.22 -11.83 -10.00
C ALA A 315 11.56 -11.41 -8.55
N LEU A 316 11.98 -10.15 -8.34
CA LEU A 316 12.35 -9.63 -7.02
C LEU A 316 11.13 -9.30 -6.16
N ALA A 317 10.05 -8.79 -6.75
CA ALA A 317 8.87 -8.27 -6.08
C ALA A 317 7.64 -9.20 -6.20
N PHE A 318 7.86 -10.51 -6.22
CA PHE A 318 6.83 -11.55 -6.16
C PHE A 318 5.75 -11.48 -7.25
N GLY A 319 6.06 -10.89 -8.40
CA GLY A 319 5.15 -10.74 -9.54
C GLY A 319 4.67 -9.30 -9.79
N GLU A 320 4.96 -8.34 -8.90
CA GLU A 320 4.48 -6.96 -9.04
C GLU A 320 5.12 -6.22 -10.23
N GLY A 321 6.24 -6.70 -10.77
CA GLY A 321 6.87 -6.15 -11.97
C GLY A 321 6.11 -6.42 -13.28
N TRP A 322 5.06 -7.26 -13.28
CA TRP A 322 4.10 -7.34 -14.39
C TRP A 322 3.12 -6.18 -14.34
N HIS A 323 3.68 -4.98 -14.32
CA HIS A 323 3.02 -3.78 -13.87
C HIS A 323 2.07 -3.18 -14.92
N ASN A 324 2.38 -3.29 -16.20
CA ASN A 324 1.44 -2.90 -17.26
C ASN A 324 0.23 -3.86 -17.33
N ASN A 325 0.42 -5.16 -17.07
CA ASN A 325 -0.70 -6.08 -16.90
C ASN A 325 -1.59 -5.66 -15.74
N HIS A 326 -0.97 -5.27 -14.63
CA HIS A 326 -1.68 -4.82 -13.43
C HIS A 326 -2.47 -3.51 -13.69
N HIS A 327 -1.88 -2.51 -14.32
CA HIS A 327 -2.55 -1.26 -14.67
C HIS A 327 -3.67 -1.46 -15.69
N ALA A 328 -3.54 -2.43 -16.60
CA ALA A 328 -4.62 -2.78 -17.52
C ALA A 328 -5.80 -3.48 -16.83
N PHE A 329 -5.53 -4.25 -15.77
CA PHE A 329 -6.52 -5.08 -15.06
C PHE A 329 -6.29 -5.00 -13.55
N GLU A 330 -6.42 -3.81 -12.97
CA GLU A 330 -6.13 -3.53 -11.56
C GLU A 330 -6.91 -4.43 -10.57
N PHE A 331 -8.12 -4.85 -10.96
CA PHE A 331 -8.95 -5.76 -10.18
C PHE A 331 -8.43 -7.21 -10.17
N SER A 332 -7.47 -7.56 -11.04
CA SER A 332 -7.00 -8.94 -11.21
C SER A 332 -6.14 -9.40 -10.04
N ALA A 333 -6.44 -10.59 -9.52
CA ALA A 333 -5.59 -11.25 -8.54
C ALA A 333 -4.29 -11.81 -9.15
N ARG A 334 -4.22 -11.92 -10.47
CA ARG A 334 -3.08 -12.42 -11.24
C ARG A 334 -2.47 -11.28 -12.05
N HIS A 335 -1.19 -10.97 -11.82
CA HIS A 335 -0.45 -9.97 -12.61
C HIS A 335 0.33 -10.61 -13.77
N GLY A 336 0.94 -11.78 -13.56
CA GLY A 336 1.57 -12.55 -14.63
C GLY A 336 0.53 -13.25 -15.49
N LEU A 337 0.04 -12.60 -16.55
CA LEU A 337 -1.06 -13.12 -17.38
C LEU A 337 -0.62 -14.22 -18.35
N GLU A 338 0.65 -14.21 -18.78
CA GLU A 338 1.22 -15.24 -19.63
C GLU A 338 1.73 -16.43 -18.81
N TRP A 339 1.84 -17.62 -19.41
CA TRP A 339 2.26 -18.84 -18.72
C TRP A 339 3.70 -18.77 -18.18
N TRP A 340 4.59 -18.01 -18.84
CA TRP A 340 5.99 -17.82 -18.46
C TRP A 340 6.20 -16.64 -17.48
N GLN A 341 5.18 -15.85 -17.25
CA GLN A 341 5.23 -14.71 -16.34
C GLN A 341 5.09 -15.19 -14.89
N PHE A 342 6.23 -15.38 -14.23
CA PHE A 342 6.28 -15.82 -12.84
C PHE A 342 5.63 -14.81 -11.92
N ASP A 343 4.63 -15.26 -11.15
CA ASP A 343 3.86 -14.44 -10.20
C ASP A 343 3.64 -15.23 -8.90
N MET A 344 4.58 -15.09 -7.96
CA MET A 344 4.55 -15.82 -6.69
C MET A 344 3.29 -15.48 -5.87
N THR A 345 2.89 -14.21 -5.85
CA THR A 345 1.69 -13.77 -5.13
C THR A 345 0.44 -14.48 -5.67
N TRP A 346 0.33 -14.62 -6.99
CA TRP A 346 -0.74 -15.39 -7.62
C TRP A 346 -0.76 -16.85 -7.19
N TYR A 347 0.40 -17.50 -7.09
CA TYR A 347 0.45 -18.90 -6.67
C TYR A 347 -0.04 -19.06 -5.22
N VAL A 348 0.27 -18.12 -4.34
CA VAL A 348 -0.26 -18.10 -2.96
C VAL A 348 -1.78 -17.89 -2.97
N VAL A 349 -2.31 -16.96 -3.77
CA VAL A 349 -3.76 -16.76 -3.91
C VAL A 349 -4.45 -18.03 -4.42
N ARG A 350 -3.87 -18.70 -5.40
CA ARG A 350 -4.39 -20.00 -5.93
C ARG A 350 -4.37 -21.09 -4.86
N PHE A 351 -3.30 -21.17 -4.09
CA PHE A 351 -3.25 -22.12 -2.97
C PHE A 351 -4.35 -21.82 -1.94
N LEU A 352 -4.49 -20.56 -1.52
CA LEU A 352 -5.55 -20.16 -0.59
C LEU A 352 -6.95 -20.44 -1.16
N GLN A 353 -7.16 -20.26 -2.46
CA GLN A 353 -8.41 -20.60 -3.14
C GLN A 353 -8.67 -22.11 -3.13
N ALA A 354 -7.65 -22.91 -3.39
CA ALA A 354 -7.78 -24.37 -3.43
C ALA A 354 -8.16 -24.97 -2.07
N ILE A 355 -7.72 -24.35 -0.96
CA ILE A 355 -8.10 -24.75 0.41
C ILE A 355 -9.32 -23.99 0.95
N GLY A 356 -10.04 -23.21 0.11
CA GLY A 356 -11.27 -22.53 0.46
C GLY A 356 -11.12 -21.24 1.30
N LEU A 357 -9.90 -20.72 1.48
CA LEU A 357 -9.63 -19.49 2.24
C LEU A 357 -9.69 -18.23 1.37
N ALA A 358 -9.42 -18.31 0.07
CA ALA A 358 -9.65 -17.21 -0.85
C ALA A 358 -10.89 -17.46 -1.70
N THR A 359 -11.78 -16.47 -1.76
CA THR A 359 -13.02 -16.51 -2.54
C THR A 359 -13.13 -15.26 -3.42
N ASP A 360 -14.09 -15.23 -4.33
CA ASP A 360 -14.30 -14.10 -5.25
C ASP A 360 -13.00 -13.65 -5.95
N VAL A 361 -12.22 -14.62 -6.43
CA VAL A 361 -10.93 -14.37 -7.09
C VAL A 361 -11.18 -13.86 -8.50
N LYS A 362 -10.80 -12.61 -8.76
CA LYS A 362 -11.08 -11.92 -10.01
C LYS A 362 -9.93 -12.08 -10.99
N LEU A 363 -10.27 -12.29 -12.26
CA LEU A 363 -9.34 -12.38 -13.38
C LEU A 363 -9.93 -11.65 -14.59
N PRO A 364 -9.11 -11.10 -15.50
CA PRO A 364 -9.61 -10.50 -16.71
C PRO A 364 -10.18 -11.56 -17.66
N SER A 365 -11.35 -11.26 -18.26
CA SER A 365 -11.90 -12.07 -19.34
C SER A 365 -11.16 -11.85 -20.65
N GLU A 366 -11.28 -12.79 -21.60
CA GLU A 366 -10.66 -12.62 -22.93
C GLU A 366 -11.22 -11.38 -23.66
N ALA A 367 -12.50 -11.07 -23.51
CA ALA A 367 -13.09 -9.85 -24.07
C ALA A 367 -12.49 -8.55 -23.45
N GLN A 368 -12.15 -8.57 -22.16
CA GLN A 368 -11.45 -7.45 -21.53
C GLN A 368 -10.01 -7.32 -22.04
N LYS A 369 -9.31 -8.44 -22.20
CA LYS A 369 -7.95 -8.45 -22.76
C LYS A 369 -7.95 -7.94 -24.20
N GLN A 370 -8.88 -8.37 -25.03
CA GLN A 370 -9.00 -7.91 -26.42
C GLN A 370 -9.21 -6.39 -26.51
N ARG A 371 -10.03 -5.81 -25.61
CA ARG A 371 -10.26 -4.35 -25.58
C ARG A 371 -9.03 -3.55 -25.17
N MET A 372 -8.16 -4.13 -24.37
CA MET A 372 -6.94 -3.46 -23.88
C MET A 372 -5.71 -3.80 -24.72
N ALA A 373 -5.82 -4.72 -25.66
CA ALA A 373 -4.72 -5.10 -26.53
C ALA A 373 -4.22 -3.89 -27.34
N LEU A 374 -2.90 -3.75 -27.44
CA LEU A 374 -2.31 -2.80 -28.38
C LEU A 374 -2.69 -3.26 -29.78
N THR A 375 -3.34 -2.39 -30.56
CA THR A 375 -3.53 -2.63 -32.00
C THR A 375 -2.17 -2.68 -32.65
N SER A 376 -1.83 -3.79 -33.29
CA SER A 376 -0.69 -3.85 -34.19
C SER A 376 -1.03 -2.97 -35.40
N ASP A 377 -0.36 -1.81 -35.51
CA ASP A 377 -0.36 -1.05 -36.75
C ASP A 377 0.37 -1.80 -37.86
#